data_c5938baeaade2be0f2dee416f597664c
#
_entry.id   c5938baeaade2be0f2dee416f597664c
#
_cell.length_a   1.000
_cell.length_b   1.000
_cell.length_c   1.000
_cell.angle_alpha   90.00
_cell.angle_beta   90.00
_cell.angle_gamma   90.00
#
_symmetry.space_group_name_H-M   'P 1'
#
loop_
_entity.id
_entity.type
_entity.pdbx_description
1 polymer ?
#
loop_
_entity_poly.entity_id
_entity_poly.type
_entity_poly.pdbx_seq_one_letter_code
_entity_poly.pdbx_strand_id
1 'polypeptide(L)'
;MKNNNYQSGDAIKRVAAFLLLFICSSGASSHHSHGEYNFEVTEEYVGEIVEISWRNPHVRILLRSTHDDGTEVLWDLELFPASRLGRLGLTQEMVELGETVRVAGHRSRSRDKIYLTNMLLSDGTEIRTRGGIEPRWSETNIGFIPGYTAFPLNQDLFADDDFESIFRV
;
A
#
# COMPACT_ATOMS: atom_id res chain seq x y z
N MET A 1 -49.67 -47.28 -12.22
CA MET A 1 -49.45 -45.87 -11.79
C MET A 1 -48.10 -45.81 -11.09
N LYS A 2 -47.07 -45.27 -11.72
CA LYS A 2 -45.71 -45.12 -11.11
C LYS A 2 -45.63 -43.76 -10.45
N ASN A 3 -45.28 -43.78 -9.16
CA ASN A 3 -45.15 -42.57 -8.35
C ASN A 3 -43.92 -41.72 -8.75
N ASN A 4 -44.18 -40.48 -9.21
CA ASN A 4 -43.18 -39.47 -9.62
C ASN A 4 -42.70 -38.57 -8.46
N ASN A 5 -42.74 -39.01 -7.23
CA ASN A 5 -42.43 -38.15 -6.06
C ASN A 5 -40.96 -38.12 -5.65
N TYR A 6 -40.04 -38.75 -6.38
CA TYR A 6 -38.62 -38.87 -5.96
C TYR A 6 -37.68 -37.76 -6.50
N GLN A 7 -38.13 -36.98 -7.50
CA GLN A 7 -37.23 -36.00 -8.12
C GLN A 7 -37.29 -34.60 -7.53
N SER A 8 -38.31 -34.24 -6.76
CA SER A 8 -38.43 -32.88 -6.24
C SER A 8 -37.50 -32.60 -5.04
N GLY A 9 -37.24 -33.62 -4.22
CA GLY A 9 -36.38 -33.48 -3.01
C GLY A 9 -34.90 -33.19 -3.33
N ASP A 10 -34.38 -33.77 -4.38
CA ASP A 10 -32.95 -33.59 -4.75
C ASP A 10 -32.71 -32.25 -5.46
N ALA A 11 -33.69 -31.73 -6.17
CA ALA A 11 -33.62 -30.39 -6.77
C ALA A 11 -33.59 -29.31 -5.66
N ILE A 12 -34.40 -29.44 -4.63
CA ILE A 12 -34.47 -28.51 -3.50
C ILE A 12 -33.14 -28.56 -2.71
N LYS A 13 -32.57 -29.74 -2.47
CA LYS A 13 -31.27 -29.89 -1.78
C LYS A 13 -30.12 -29.25 -2.59
N ARG A 14 -30.12 -29.39 -3.92
CA ARG A 14 -29.12 -28.78 -4.80
C ARG A 14 -29.23 -27.25 -4.82
N VAL A 15 -30.45 -26.71 -4.87
CA VAL A 15 -30.69 -25.26 -4.79
C VAL A 15 -30.29 -24.71 -3.42
N ALA A 16 -30.61 -25.40 -2.33
CA ALA A 16 -30.22 -25.00 -0.99
C ALA A 16 -28.68 -25.04 -0.78
N ALA A 17 -27.99 -26.04 -1.35
CA ALA A 17 -26.53 -26.13 -1.32
C ALA A 17 -25.87 -25.00 -2.14
N PHE A 18 -26.45 -24.64 -3.29
CA PHE A 18 -25.98 -23.50 -4.10
C PHE A 18 -26.19 -22.16 -3.40
N LEU A 19 -27.33 -21.97 -2.73
CA LEU A 19 -27.60 -20.76 -1.93
C LEU A 19 -26.67 -20.64 -0.73
N LEU A 20 -26.33 -21.74 -0.05
CA LEU A 20 -25.36 -21.73 1.05
C LEU A 20 -23.94 -21.37 0.60
N LEU A 21 -23.51 -21.79 -0.58
CA LEU A 21 -22.23 -21.41 -1.18
C LEU A 21 -22.15 -19.91 -1.50
N PHE A 22 -23.25 -19.29 -1.90
CA PHE A 22 -23.33 -17.85 -2.19
C PHE A 22 -23.27 -16.98 -0.90
N ILE A 23 -23.76 -17.50 0.23
CA ILE A 23 -23.73 -16.76 1.51
C ILE A 23 -22.34 -16.78 2.15
N CYS A 24 -21.52 -17.81 1.87
CA CYS A 24 -20.13 -17.87 2.39
C CYS A 24 -19.12 -16.98 1.63
N SER A 25 -19.46 -16.45 0.45
CA SER A 25 -18.55 -15.62 -0.36
C SER A 25 -18.54 -14.13 0.01
N SER A 26 -19.39 -13.68 0.93
CA SER A 26 -19.50 -12.27 1.33
C SER A 26 -18.49 -11.80 2.39
N GLY A 27 -17.48 -12.63 2.74
CA GLY A 27 -16.51 -12.33 3.81
C GLY A 27 -15.13 -11.85 3.38
N ALA A 28 -14.83 -11.76 2.07
CA ALA A 28 -13.52 -11.31 1.60
C ALA A 28 -13.54 -9.81 1.22
N SER A 29 -13.95 -8.96 2.18
CA SER A 29 -13.79 -7.52 2.03
C SER A 29 -12.36 -7.15 2.41
N SER A 30 -11.44 -7.26 1.45
CA SER A 30 -10.11 -6.66 1.53
C SER A 30 -10.21 -5.17 1.19
N HIS A 31 -11.03 -4.43 1.93
CA HIS A 31 -10.99 -2.98 1.87
C HIS A 31 -9.80 -2.53 2.72
N HIS A 32 -8.70 -2.19 2.07
CA HIS A 32 -7.73 -1.28 2.65
C HIS A 32 -8.47 0.04 2.87
N SER A 33 -9.05 0.17 4.05
CA SER A 33 -9.82 1.34 4.43
C SER A 33 -8.87 2.54 4.45
N HIS A 34 -9.14 3.56 3.61
CA HIS A 34 -8.50 4.88 3.72
C HIS A 34 -8.57 5.43 5.16
N GLY A 35 -9.51 4.94 5.98
CA GLY A 35 -9.60 5.23 7.40
C GLY A 35 -8.47 4.68 8.28
N GLU A 36 -7.61 3.79 7.77
CA GLU A 36 -6.49 3.25 8.56
C GLU A 36 -5.44 4.33 8.84
N TYR A 37 -5.17 5.22 7.89
CA TYR A 37 -4.12 6.23 7.98
C TYR A 37 -4.64 7.62 8.32
N ASN A 38 -3.83 8.39 9.04
CA ASN A 38 -4.09 9.80 9.31
C ASN A 38 -3.49 10.67 8.21
N PHE A 39 -4.24 10.91 7.13
CA PHE A 39 -3.78 11.71 6.00
C PHE A 39 -3.70 13.22 6.27
N GLU A 40 -4.18 13.69 7.41
CA GLU A 40 -4.12 15.11 7.79
C GLU A 40 -2.71 15.52 8.26
N VAL A 41 -1.92 14.54 8.73
CA VAL A 41 -0.59 14.78 9.30
C VAL A 41 0.44 13.91 8.57
N THR A 42 1.56 14.53 8.19
CA THR A 42 2.75 13.81 7.76
C THR A 42 3.75 13.79 8.90
N GLU A 43 4.13 12.59 9.33
CA GLU A 43 5.12 12.39 10.38
C GLU A 43 6.45 11.96 9.76
N GLU A 44 7.56 12.25 10.47
CA GLU A 44 8.92 11.92 10.02
C GLU A 44 9.61 11.01 11.04
N TYR A 45 10.39 10.07 10.54
CA TYR A 45 11.15 9.12 11.35
C TYR A 45 12.52 8.91 10.73
N VAL A 46 13.49 8.56 11.57
CA VAL A 46 14.83 8.12 11.14
C VAL A 46 15.06 6.72 11.71
N GLY A 47 15.63 5.83 10.91
CA GLY A 47 15.90 4.47 11.36
C GLY A 47 16.68 3.66 10.34
N GLU A 48 17.00 2.44 10.75
CA GLU A 48 17.70 1.43 9.95
C GLU A 48 16.71 0.52 9.23
N ILE A 49 16.93 0.26 7.96
CA ILE A 49 16.16 -0.71 7.17
C ILE A 49 16.57 -2.13 7.60
N VAL A 50 15.65 -2.88 8.19
CA VAL A 50 15.91 -4.23 8.69
C VAL A 50 15.28 -5.35 7.86
N GLU A 51 14.29 -5.02 7.00
CA GLU A 51 13.67 -5.98 6.08
C GLU A 51 13.13 -5.24 4.85
N ILE A 52 13.24 -5.86 3.66
CA ILE A 52 12.67 -5.38 2.41
C ILE A 52 11.86 -6.51 1.77
N SER A 53 10.57 -6.28 1.54
CA SER A 53 9.68 -7.16 0.79
C SER A 53 9.21 -6.43 -0.47
N TRP A 54 9.97 -6.56 -1.56
CA TRP A 54 9.71 -5.87 -2.82
C TRP A 54 8.83 -6.69 -3.75
N ARG A 55 7.51 -6.66 -3.53
CA ARG A 55 6.54 -7.48 -4.28
C ARG A 55 5.15 -6.83 -4.34
N ASN A 56 4.28 -7.37 -5.21
CA ASN A 56 2.87 -7.07 -5.21
C ASN A 56 2.15 -7.86 -4.08
N PRO A 57 1.01 -7.41 -3.52
CA PRO A 57 0.27 -6.20 -3.91
C PRO A 57 0.85 -4.89 -3.36
N HIS A 58 1.73 -4.93 -2.36
CA HIS A 58 2.39 -3.77 -1.76
C HIS A 58 3.83 -4.10 -1.46
N VAL A 59 4.74 -3.17 -1.78
CA VAL A 59 6.09 -3.19 -1.26
C VAL A 59 6.05 -2.80 0.21
N ARG A 60 6.78 -3.51 1.05
CA ARG A 60 6.90 -3.26 2.48
C ARG A 60 8.36 -3.22 2.90
N ILE A 61 8.69 -2.27 3.75
CA ILE A 61 10.02 -2.09 4.32
C ILE A 61 9.84 -1.99 5.84
N LEU A 62 10.58 -2.78 6.62
CA LEU A 62 10.62 -2.62 8.06
C LEU A 62 11.77 -1.69 8.43
N LEU A 63 11.44 -0.62 9.14
CA LEU A 63 12.37 0.38 9.65
C LEU A 63 12.47 0.26 11.17
N ARG A 64 13.66 0.03 11.69
CA ARG A 64 13.95 0.10 13.12
C ARG A 64 14.31 1.52 13.50
N SER A 65 13.50 2.14 14.34
CA SER A 65 13.71 3.49 14.85
C SER A 65 13.91 3.44 16.36
N THR A 66 14.79 4.27 16.89
CA THR A 66 15.00 4.39 18.33
C THR A 66 14.54 5.77 18.78
N HIS A 67 13.64 5.82 19.76
CA HIS A 67 13.19 7.06 20.37
C HIS A 67 14.24 7.61 21.34
N ASP A 68 14.10 8.89 21.73
CA ASP A 68 15.03 9.58 22.65
C ASP A 68 15.13 8.90 24.03
N ASP A 69 14.10 8.17 24.45
CA ASP A 69 14.08 7.38 25.69
C ASP A 69 14.75 6.00 25.55
N GLY A 70 15.30 5.68 24.38
CA GLY A 70 15.92 4.38 24.06
C GLY A 70 14.95 3.29 23.65
N THR A 71 13.66 3.55 23.57
CA THR A 71 12.67 2.57 23.10
C THR A 71 12.81 2.34 21.60
N GLU A 72 12.92 1.08 21.20
CA GLU A 72 12.93 0.70 19.78
C GLU A 72 11.52 0.44 19.28
N VAL A 73 11.22 0.92 18.07
CA VAL A 73 9.96 0.66 17.34
C VAL A 73 10.29 0.14 15.95
N LEU A 74 9.58 -0.90 15.52
CA LEU A 74 9.62 -1.40 14.15
C LEU A 74 8.43 -0.84 13.38
N TRP A 75 8.72 0.09 12.47
CA TRP A 75 7.72 0.67 11.58
C TRP A 75 7.58 -0.16 10.31
N ASP A 76 6.36 -0.57 10.00
CA ASP A 76 6.00 -1.19 8.73
C ASP A 76 5.68 -0.10 7.70
N LEU A 77 6.64 0.20 6.83
CA LEU A 77 6.46 1.17 5.76
C LEU A 77 5.73 0.51 4.58
N GLU A 78 4.52 0.97 4.30
CA GLU A 78 3.74 0.52 3.14
C GLU A 78 3.92 1.46 1.97
N LEU A 79 4.30 0.90 0.81
CA LEU A 79 4.45 1.58 -0.46
C LEU A 79 3.44 1.04 -1.47
N PHE A 80 3.43 1.61 -2.66
CA PHE A 80 2.69 1.07 -3.78
C PHE A 80 3.20 -0.31 -4.21
N PRO A 81 2.42 -1.06 -5.03
CA PRO A 81 2.87 -2.29 -5.66
C PRO A 81 4.21 -2.11 -6.39
N ALA A 82 5.06 -3.14 -6.38
CA ALA A 82 6.37 -3.11 -7.07
C ALA A 82 6.24 -2.72 -8.55
N SER A 83 5.20 -3.21 -9.23
CA SER A 83 4.89 -2.86 -10.62
C SER A 83 4.62 -1.36 -10.83
N ARG A 84 3.98 -0.72 -9.86
CA ARG A 84 3.67 0.72 -9.91
C ARG A 84 4.91 1.56 -9.58
N LEU A 85 5.71 1.15 -8.59
CA LEU A 85 6.97 1.81 -8.26
C LEU A 85 7.95 1.75 -9.42
N GLY A 86 8.02 0.63 -10.16
CA GLY A 86 8.83 0.51 -11.35
C GLY A 86 8.49 1.53 -12.45
N ARG A 87 7.22 1.92 -12.60
CA ARG A 87 6.81 2.99 -13.52
C ARG A 87 7.29 4.38 -13.08
N LEU A 88 7.55 4.57 -11.79
CA LEU A 88 8.18 5.78 -11.23
C LEU A 88 9.71 5.74 -11.33
N GLY A 89 10.29 4.69 -11.91
CA GLY A 89 11.72 4.46 -11.97
C GLY A 89 12.32 3.94 -10.66
N LEU A 90 11.47 3.46 -9.73
CA LEU A 90 11.90 2.96 -8.43
C LEU A 90 12.06 1.44 -8.48
N THR A 91 13.23 0.95 -8.07
CA THR A 91 13.57 -0.47 -8.03
C THR A 91 14.10 -0.87 -6.65
N GLN A 92 14.13 -2.17 -6.39
CA GLN A 92 14.62 -2.70 -5.11
C GLN A 92 16.09 -2.36 -4.86
N GLU A 93 16.89 -2.32 -5.91
CA GLU A 93 18.34 -2.07 -5.85
C GLU A 93 18.70 -0.66 -5.34
N MET A 94 17.72 0.24 -5.27
CA MET A 94 17.90 1.60 -4.75
C MET A 94 17.84 1.67 -3.22
N VAL A 95 17.46 0.58 -2.56
CA VAL A 95 17.23 0.53 -1.11
C VAL A 95 18.01 -0.65 -0.54
N GLU A 96 18.88 -0.42 0.45
CA GLU A 96 19.75 -1.43 0.99
C GLU A 96 19.37 -1.82 2.44
N LEU A 97 19.55 -3.11 2.76
CA LEU A 97 19.43 -3.59 4.16
C LEU A 97 20.55 -3.00 5.00
N GLY A 98 20.22 -2.55 6.22
CA GLY A 98 21.18 -1.93 7.15
C GLY A 98 21.39 -0.44 6.87
N GLU A 99 20.84 0.12 5.82
CA GLU A 99 20.93 1.53 5.53
C GLU A 99 20.11 2.36 6.54
N THR A 100 20.68 3.45 7.04
CA THR A 100 19.96 4.45 7.84
C THR A 100 19.32 5.47 6.90
N VAL A 101 18.00 5.59 6.97
CA VAL A 101 17.20 6.47 6.13
C VAL A 101 16.33 7.40 6.96
N ARG A 102 15.95 8.53 6.37
CA ARG A 102 14.90 9.40 6.89
C ARG A 102 13.63 9.19 6.06
N VAL A 103 12.51 8.98 6.71
CA VAL A 103 11.23 8.71 6.04
C VAL A 103 10.17 9.70 6.48
N ALA A 104 9.23 10.00 5.57
CA ALA A 104 8.03 10.76 5.85
C ALA A 104 6.80 10.01 5.32
N GLY A 105 5.69 10.12 6.03
CA GLY A 105 4.46 9.48 5.61
C GLY A 105 3.31 9.68 6.59
N HIS A 106 2.23 8.97 6.34
CA HIS A 106 1.02 9.04 7.14
C HIS A 106 0.93 7.83 8.06
N ARG A 107 0.93 8.09 9.37
CA ARG A 107 0.88 7.02 10.37
C ARG A 107 -0.49 6.35 10.41
N SER A 108 -0.51 5.02 10.61
CA SER A 108 -1.71 4.29 10.94
C SER A 108 -2.25 4.72 12.31
N ARG A 109 -3.58 4.79 12.43
CA ARG A 109 -4.29 5.13 13.67
C ARG A 109 -4.25 4.02 14.72
N SER A 110 -3.89 2.79 14.31
CA SER A 110 -4.03 1.58 15.16
C SER A 110 -2.81 0.68 15.20
N ARG A 111 -1.79 0.93 14.38
CA ARG A 111 -0.60 0.07 14.26
C ARG A 111 0.67 0.90 14.07
N ASP A 112 1.82 0.29 14.30
CA ASP A 112 3.13 0.88 13.99
C ASP A 112 3.42 0.69 12.48
N LYS A 113 2.62 1.41 11.67
CA LYS A 113 2.62 1.35 10.23
C LYS A 113 2.54 2.74 9.64
N ILE A 114 3.28 2.96 8.55
CA ILE A 114 3.37 4.24 7.87
C ILE A 114 3.08 4.04 6.40
N TYR A 115 2.17 4.82 5.85
CA TYR A 115 1.95 4.96 4.44
C TYR A 115 3.00 5.92 3.89
N LEU A 116 4.05 5.37 3.30
CA LEU A 116 5.26 6.10 2.94
C LEU A 116 5.02 7.07 1.78
N THR A 117 5.50 8.30 1.92
CA THR A 117 5.51 9.33 0.87
C THR A 117 6.91 9.65 0.36
N ASN A 118 7.86 9.86 1.28
CA ASN A 118 9.22 10.26 0.97
C ASN A 118 10.22 9.41 1.77
N MET A 119 11.36 9.12 1.18
CA MET A 119 12.50 8.47 1.84
C MET A 119 13.79 9.13 1.36
N LEU A 120 14.60 9.63 2.28
CA LEU A 120 15.93 10.15 2.01
C LEU A 120 16.96 9.07 2.31
N LEU A 121 17.69 8.66 1.30
CA LEU A 121 18.76 7.68 1.36
C LEU A 121 20.05 8.30 1.95
N SER A 122 20.97 7.47 2.36
CA SER A 122 22.27 7.89 2.96
C SER A 122 23.16 8.66 1.99
N ASP A 123 23.00 8.44 0.67
CA ASP A 123 23.71 9.15 -0.39
C ASP A 123 23.13 10.55 -0.70
N GLY A 124 22.05 10.94 -0.03
CA GLY A 124 21.35 12.21 -0.23
C GLY A 124 20.29 12.17 -1.34
N THR A 125 20.03 11.02 -1.96
CA THR A 125 18.95 10.87 -2.93
C THR A 125 17.61 10.74 -2.21
N GLU A 126 16.62 11.53 -2.60
CA GLU A 126 15.26 11.43 -2.08
C GLU A 126 14.36 10.62 -3.01
N ILE A 127 13.79 9.53 -2.49
CA ILE A 127 12.78 8.73 -3.16
C ILE A 127 11.40 9.29 -2.83
N ARG A 128 10.63 9.66 -3.87
CA ARG A 128 9.21 9.99 -3.75
C ARG A 128 8.40 8.79 -4.23
N THR A 129 7.67 8.17 -3.33
CA THR A 129 6.96 6.90 -3.61
C THR A 129 5.67 7.10 -4.40
N ARG A 130 5.31 8.37 -4.71
CA ARG A 130 4.10 8.74 -5.44
C ARG A 130 4.38 9.90 -6.37
N GLY A 131 3.81 9.85 -7.56
CA GLY A 131 3.77 11.01 -8.44
C GLY A 131 2.98 12.14 -7.78
N GLY A 132 3.49 13.36 -7.86
CA GLY A 132 2.85 14.54 -7.29
C GLY A 132 3.17 14.83 -5.81
N ILE A 133 3.96 14.00 -5.15
CA ILE A 133 4.55 14.35 -3.86
C ILE A 133 5.76 15.25 -4.08
N GLU A 134 5.80 16.39 -3.39
CA GLU A 134 6.93 17.31 -3.44
C GLU A 134 8.15 16.75 -2.69
N PRO A 135 9.37 17.05 -3.14
CA PRO A 135 10.59 16.74 -2.39
C PRO A 135 10.60 17.51 -1.07
N ARG A 136 11.10 16.88 -0.01
CA ARG A 136 11.13 17.45 1.34
C ARG A 136 12.52 17.85 1.79
N TRP A 137 13.54 17.13 1.32
CA TRP A 137 14.89 17.25 1.89
C TRP A 137 15.98 17.41 0.84
N SER A 138 15.76 16.98 -0.40
CA SER A 138 16.81 16.94 -1.42
C SER A 138 16.33 17.41 -2.78
N GLU A 139 17.18 18.19 -3.47
CA GLU A 139 16.97 18.51 -4.87
C GLU A 139 17.27 17.31 -5.78
N THR A 140 18.16 16.40 -5.34
CA THR A 140 18.41 15.12 -6.00
C THR A 140 17.33 14.14 -5.63
N ASN A 141 16.30 14.02 -6.49
CA ASN A 141 15.14 13.18 -6.17
C ASN A 141 14.65 12.39 -7.39
N ILE A 142 14.02 11.24 -7.10
CA ILE A 142 13.44 10.30 -8.05
C ILE A 142 11.99 9.99 -7.69
N GLY A 143 11.25 9.41 -8.64
CA GLY A 143 9.83 9.10 -8.46
C GLY A 143 8.89 10.23 -8.92
N PHE A 144 9.38 11.15 -9.76
CA PHE A 144 8.59 12.22 -10.36
C PHE A 144 7.97 11.78 -11.69
N ILE A 145 6.70 12.11 -11.90
CA ILE A 145 6.03 11.99 -13.19
C ILE A 145 5.75 13.41 -13.70
N PRO A 146 6.38 13.86 -14.82
CA PRO A 146 6.11 15.17 -15.38
C PRO A 146 4.62 15.33 -15.74
N GLY A 147 4.04 16.46 -15.35
CA GLY A 147 2.62 16.76 -15.62
C GLY A 147 1.64 16.16 -14.62
N TYR A 148 2.09 15.35 -13.67
CA TYR A 148 1.26 14.88 -12.58
C TYR A 148 1.25 15.94 -11.47
N THR A 149 0.15 16.67 -11.35
CA THR A 149 -0.08 17.56 -10.20
C THR A 149 -0.65 16.75 -9.05
N ALA A 150 -0.18 17.03 -7.82
CA ALA A 150 -0.77 16.44 -6.63
C ALA A 150 -2.25 16.82 -6.55
N PHE A 151 -3.12 15.83 -6.65
CA PHE A 151 -4.52 16.06 -6.33
C PHE A 151 -4.68 16.23 -4.82
N PRO A 152 -5.64 17.04 -4.35
CA PRO A 152 -5.93 17.13 -2.92
C PRO A 152 -6.27 15.75 -2.36
N LEU A 153 -5.69 15.42 -1.20
CA LEU A 153 -5.77 14.11 -0.53
C LEU A 153 -7.19 13.63 -0.18
N ASN A 154 -8.20 14.49 -0.36
CA ASN A 154 -9.61 14.21 -0.07
C ASN A 154 -10.43 13.70 -1.28
N GLN A 155 -9.81 13.52 -2.43
CA GLN A 155 -10.48 12.90 -3.58
C GLN A 155 -10.03 11.44 -3.70
N ASP A 156 -10.94 10.57 -4.12
CA ASP A 156 -10.74 9.11 -4.30
C ASP A 156 -9.68 8.78 -5.39
N LEU A 157 -8.45 9.23 -5.16
CA LEU A 157 -7.28 9.09 -6.03
C LEU A 157 -6.80 7.65 -6.23
N PHE A 158 -7.51 6.70 -5.66
CA PHE A 158 -7.07 5.31 -5.57
C PHE A 158 -8.04 4.32 -6.20
N ALA A 159 -8.98 4.81 -7.00
CA ALA A 159 -9.64 3.94 -7.97
C ALA A 159 -8.57 3.49 -8.97
N ASP A 160 -8.28 2.19 -9.01
CA ASP A 160 -7.27 1.58 -9.89
C ASP A 160 -7.53 1.91 -11.39
N ASP A 161 -8.76 2.29 -11.73
CA ASP A 161 -9.20 2.59 -13.09
C ASP A 161 -8.67 3.93 -13.64
N ASP A 162 -8.39 4.93 -12.77
CA ASP A 162 -7.94 6.25 -13.24
C ASP A 162 -6.46 6.26 -13.62
N PHE A 163 -5.65 5.37 -13.04
CA PHE A 163 -4.22 5.32 -13.32
C PHE A 163 -3.90 4.73 -14.71
N GLU A 164 -4.70 3.78 -15.19
CA GLU A 164 -4.55 3.17 -16.50
C GLU A 164 -4.89 4.17 -17.64
N SER A 165 -5.77 5.15 -17.39
CA SER A 165 -6.18 6.13 -18.40
C SER A 165 -5.07 7.15 -18.73
N ILE A 166 -4.16 7.44 -17.79
CA ILE A 166 -3.08 8.42 -17.93
C ILE A 166 -1.96 7.90 -18.84
N PHE A 167 -1.84 6.56 -19.01
CA PHE A 167 -0.76 5.92 -19.75
C PHE A 167 -1.18 5.25 -21.06
N ARG A 168 -2.42 5.45 -21.52
CA ARG A 168 -2.83 5.08 -22.88
C ARG A 168 -2.45 6.20 -23.85
N VAL A 169 -1.27 6.09 -24.40
CA VAL A 169 -0.81 6.80 -25.61
C VAL A 169 -0.82 5.81 -26.76
#